data_af9d622e21f170ee75273727ce0fa471
#
_entry.id   af9d622e21f170ee75273727ce0fa471
#
_cell.length_a   1.000
_cell.length_b   1.000
_cell.length_c   1.000
_cell.angle_alpha   90.00
_cell.angle_beta   90.00
_cell.angle_gamma   90.00
#
_symmetry.space_group_name_H-M   'P 1'
#
loop_
_entity.id
_entity.type
_entity.pdbx_description
1 polymer ?
#
loop_
_entity_poly.entity_id
_entity_poly.type
_entity_poly.pdbx_seq_one_letter_code
_entity_poly.pdbx_strand_id
1 'polypeptide(L)'
;MRASVALLVIACSFAFGIASARHRSEPSAGTPGDFAYYLLSLSWSPAYCVSSPAAAECNGPRRFGFIVHGLWPQYEQGWPEHCEVRREVPDDVVRGIADLMPARGLVYHEWSTHGTCSGLEPAEYFELVRRAHADIVIPQPLSSPAQALELAPAAVKDAFLRANPRLQPRSVVVTCTGQDAPRLREVHICLDRNLRPRDCSPGAMRGVCKAPQVIIPPIR
;
A
#
# COMPACT_ATOMS: atom_id res chain seq x y z
N MET A 1 -76.97 11.18 -33.16
CA MET A 1 -75.69 11.79 -32.83
C MET A 1 -75.01 10.91 -31.73
N ARG A 2 -74.06 10.13 -32.09
CA ARG A 2 -73.32 9.25 -31.14
C ARG A 2 -71.88 9.75 -31.11
N ALA A 3 -71.46 10.28 -29.96
CA ALA A 3 -70.07 10.70 -29.73
C ALA A 3 -69.26 9.51 -29.22
N SER A 4 -68.18 9.14 -29.95
CA SER A 4 -67.17 8.14 -29.53
C SER A 4 -66.11 8.85 -28.79
N VAL A 5 -65.85 8.43 -27.53
CA VAL A 5 -64.74 8.86 -26.69
C VAL A 5 -63.62 7.91 -26.94
N ALA A 6 -62.50 8.39 -27.50
CA ALA A 6 -61.21 7.62 -27.61
C ALA A 6 -60.43 7.75 -26.34
N LEU A 7 -60.16 6.62 -25.69
CA LEU A 7 -59.27 6.53 -24.54
C LEU A 7 -57.82 6.46 -25.03
N LEU A 8 -57.01 7.45 -24.69
CA LEU A 8 -55.59 7.48 -24.97
C LEU A 8 -54.88 6.79 -23.78
N VAL A 9 -54.34 5.60 -24.00
CA VAL A 9 -53.48 4.89 -23.01
C VAL A 9 -52.06 5.37 -23.19
N ILE A 10 -51.55 6.16 -22.24
CA ILE A 10 -50.12 6.56 -22.17
C ILE A 10 -49.36 5.45 -21.48
N ALA A 11 -48.57 4.70 -22.25
CA ALA A 11 -47.63 3.73 -21.71
C ALA A 11 -46.38 4.46 -21.16
N CYS A 12 -46.27 4.54 -19.83
CA CYS A 12 -45.11 5.09 -19.16
C CYS A 12 -44.04 3.99 -19.09
N SER A 13 -43.02 4.03 -19.97
CA SER A 13 -41.89 3.11 -19.97
C SER A 13 -40.93 3.56 -18.89
N PHE A 14 -40.93 2.90 -17.73
CA PHE A 14 -39.90 3.06 -16.71
C PHE A 14 -38.62 2.34 -17.18
N ALA A 15 -37.63 3.11 -17.67
CA ALA A 15 -36.28 2.60 -17.87
C ALA A 15 -35.61 2.46 -16.49
N PHE A 16 -35.54 1.23 -16.02
CA PHE A 16 -34.66 0.90 -14.86
C PHE A 16 -33.19 1.04 -15.28
N GLY A 17 -32.60 2.20 -14.99
CA GLY A 17 -31.19 2.39 -15.07
C GLY A 17 -30.50 1.54 -14.00
N ILE A 18 -29.80 0.45 -14.40
CA ILE A 18 -28.93 -0.30 -13.52
C ILE A 18 -27.74 0.60 -13.20
N ALA A 19 -27.81 1.30 -12.07
CA ALA A 19 -26.66 2.00 -11.52
C ALA A 19 -25.62 0.94 -11.12
N SER A 20 -24.57 0.80 -11.94
CA SER A 20 -23.39 -0.02 -11.61
C SER A 20 -22.73 0.62 -10.39
N ALA A 21 -23.01 0.14 -9.20
CA ALA A 21 -22.36 0.56 -7.98
C ALA A 21 -20.86 0.28 -8.14
N ARG A 22 -20.06 1.33 -8.32
CA ARG A 22 -18.59 1.23 -8.23
C ARG A 22 -18.26 0.84 -6.79
N HIS A 23 -18.05 -0.43 -6.58
CA HIS A 23 -17.64 -0.96 -5.29
C HIS A 23 -16.25 -0.37 -4.96
N ARG A 24 -16.23 0.65 -4.11
CA ARG A 24 -14.98 1.12 -3.48
C ARG A 24 -14.55 0.02 -2.52
N SER A 25 -13.30 -0.42 -2.60
CA SER A 25 -12.70 -1.17 -1.52
C SER A 25 -12.46 -0.20 -0.37
N GLU A 26 -13.28 -0.32 0.67
CA GLU A 26 -13.16 0.46 1.89
C GLU A 26 -12.58 -0.45 2.97
N PRO A 27 -11.84 0.12 3.94
CA PRO A 27 -11.42 -0.64 5.11
C PRO A 27 -12.64 -1.12 5.88
N SER A 28 -12.55 -2.30 6.45
CA SER A 28 -13.60 -2.83 7.33
C SER A 28 -12.98 -3.31 8.62
N ALA A 29 -13.67 -3.12 9.75
CA ALA A 29 -13.34 -3.80 10.98
C ALA A 29 -13.39 -5.31 10.72
N GLY A 30 -12.23 -5.97 10.77
CA GLY A 30 -12.07 -7.36 10.39
C GLY A 30 -11.93 -8.27 11.60
N THR A 31 -11.97 -9.59 11.34
CA THR A 31 -11.61 -10.61 12.32
C THR A 31 -10.12 -10.90 12.23
N PRO A 32 -9.37 -10.94 13.36
CA PRO A 32 -7.96 -11.30 13.35
C PRO A 32 -7.73 -12.66 12.65
N GLY A 33 -6.78 -12.70 11.74
CA GLY A 33 -6.42 -13.89 10.96
C GLY A 33 -7.32 -14.17 9.75
N ASP A 34 -8.41 -13.43 9.56
CA ASP A 34 -9.29 -13.54 8.39
C ASP A 34 -8.85 -12.53 7.31
N PHE A 35 -8.00 -12.96 6.40
CA PHE A 35 -7.52 -12.19 5.25
C PHE A 35 -6.96 -13.12 4.18
N ALA A 36 -6.84 -12.63 2.94
CA ALA A 36 -6.42 -13.42 1.80
C ALA A 36 -4.90 -13.43 1.58
N TYR A 37 -4.24 -12.27 1.74
CA TYR A 37 -2.83 -12.09 1.43
C TYR A 37 -2.24 -10.88 2.16
N TYR A 38 -0.91 -10.71 2.08
CA TYR A 38 -0.20 -9.54 2.59
C TYR A 38 0.21 -8.59 1.46
N LEU A 39 0.16 -7.29 1.74
CA LEU A 39 0.79 -6.25 0.94
C LEU A 39 1.95 -5.66 1.75
N LEU A 40 3.18 -5.92 1.32
CA LEU A 40 4.38 -5.26 1.86
C LEU A 40 4.51 -3.88 1.20
N SER A 41 4.48 -2.82 2.00
CA SER A 41 4.67 -1.44 1.55
C SER A 41 6.06 -0.94 1.91
N LEU A 42 6.82 -0.52 0.89
CA LEU A 42 8.14 0.11 1.03
C LEU A 42 8.02 1.59 0.66
N SER A 43 8.11 2.49 1.66
CA SER A 43 8.05 3.93 1.46
C SER A 43 9.40 4.53 1.10
N TRP A 44 9.42 5.44 0.13
CA TRP A 44 10.58 6.25 -0.18
C TRP A 44 10.68 7.43 0.79
N SER A 45 11.48 7.27 1.85
CA SER A 45 11.62 8.24 2.95
C SER A 45 11.93 9.67 2.49
N PRO A 46 12.85 9.91 1.52
CA PRO A 46 13.14 11.27 1.08
C PRO A 46 11.93 12.01 0.47
N ALA A 47 11.02 11.31 -0.20
CA ALA A 47 9.79 11.92 -0.72
C ALA A 47 8.80 12.28 0.40
N TYR A 48 8.69 11.43 1.42
CA TYR A 48 7.94 11.74 2.62
C TYR A 48 8.50 12.98 3.32
N CYS A 49 9.81 13.10 3.45
CA CYS A 49 10.46 14.24 4.10
C CYS A 49 10.29 15.56 3.34
N VAL A 50 10.05 15.53 2.02
CA VAL A 50 9.67 16.75 1.28
C VAL A 50 8.31 17.27 1.71
N SER A 51 7.34 16.38 1.98
CA SER A 51 5.99 16.77 2.39
C SER A 51 5.85 16.95 3.91
N SER A 52 6.74 16.36 4.70
CA SER A 52 6.69 16.35 6.17
C SER A 52 8.07 16.68 6.77
N PRO A 53 8.65 17.86 6.46
CA PRO A 53 10.03 18.18 6.83
C PRO A 53 10.28 18.28 8.34
N ALA A 54 9.23 18.44 9.15
CA ALA A 54 9.32 18.47 10.61
C ALA A 54 9.31 17.08 11.27
N ALA A 55 9.08 16.02 10.53
CA ALA A 55 9.06 14.67 11.07
C ALA A 55 10.43 14.27 11.64
N ALA A 56 10.44 13.58 12.78
CA ALA A 56 11.65 13.27 13.52
C ALA A 56 12.65 12.41 12.69
N GLU A 57 12.15 11.47 11.92
CA GLU A 57 12.94 10.62 11.02
C GLU A 57 13.62 11.40 9.88
N CYS A 58 13.10 12.59 9.55
CA CYS A 58 13.66 13.48 8.52
C CYS A 58 14.79 14.37 9.03
N ASN A 59 14.85 14.57 10.35
CA ASN A 59 15.79 15.48 11.01
C ASN A 59 16.84 14.74 11.89
N GLY A 60 16.72 13.43 12.02
CA GLY A 60 17.65 12.60 12.77
C GLY A 60 19.04 12.50 12.13
N PRO A 61 20.03 11.93 12.85
CA PRO A 61 21.39 11.74 12.32
C PRO A 61 21.46 10.64 11.25
N ARG A 62 20.53 9.70 11.27
CA ARG A 62 20.43 8.62 10.28
C ARG A 62 19.58 9.04 9.11
N ARG A 63 20.02 8.71 7.91
CA ARG A 63 19.30 8.98 6.67
C ARG A 63 18.74 7.67 6.13
N PHE A 64 17.52 7.74 5.60
CA PHE A 64 16.78 6.58 5.12
C PHE A 64 16.46 6.73 3.64
N GLY A 65 16.60 5.63 2.90
CA GLY A 65 16.05 5.44 1.57
C GLY A 65 14.67 4.80 1.64
N PHE A 66 14.54 3.57 1.15
CA PHE A 66 13.35 2.78 1.42
C PHE A 66 13.30 2.34 2.88
N ILE A 67 12.15 2.52 3.50
CA ILE A 67 11.79 1.95 4.81
C ILE A 67 10.59 1.04 4.61
N VAL A 68 10.37 0.13 5.54
CA VAL A 68 9.10 -0.58 5.60
C VAL A 68 8.04 0.36 6.17
N HIS A 69 6.98 0.63 5.40
CA HIS A 69 5.80 1.29 5.92
C HIS A 69 5.00 0.30 6.74
N GLY A 70 4.64 -0.84 6.13
CA GLY A 70 3.93 -1.89 6.82
C GLY A 70 3.82 -3.19 6.02
N LEU A 71 3.26 -4.20 6.65
CA LEU A 71 2.88 -5.48 6.05
C LEU A 71 1.37 -5.68 6.29
N TRP A 72 0.56 -5.31 5.33
CA TRP A 72 -0.87 -5.15 5.51
C TRP A 72 -1.66 -6.38 5.10
N PRO A 73 -2.42 -7.03 6.00
CA PRO A 73 -3.42 -8.01 5.62
C PRO A 73 -4.42 -7.41 4.62
N GLN A 74 -4.76 -8.16 3.58
CA GLN A 74 -5.64 -7.73 2.49
C GLN A 74 -6.70 -8.79 2.23
N TYR A 75 -7.91 -8.36 1.89
CA TYR A 75 -8.89 -9.19 1.21
C TYR A 75 -8.67 -9.17 -0.32
N GLU A 76 -9.33 -10.02 -1.07
CA GLU A 76 -9.35 -9.88 -2.53
C GLU A 76 -10.06 -8.57 -2.96
N GLN A 77 -10.97 -8.07 -2.12
CA GLN A 77 -11.63 -6.77 -2.28
C GLN A 77 -11.61 -6.02 -0.95
N GLY A 78 -10.83 -4.93 -0.89
CA GLY A 78 -10.62 -4.16 0.33
C GLY A 78 -9.60 -4.78 1.27
N TRP A 79 -9.60 -4.32 2.50
CA TRP A 79 -8.67 -4.75 3.53
C TRP A 79 -9.30 -4.61 4.92
N PRO A 80 -8.91 -5.45 5.89
CA PRO A 80 -9.28 -5.28 7.28
C PRO A 80 -8.42 -4.20 7.94
N GLU A 81 -9.02 -3.43 8.83
CA GLU A 81 -8.34 -2.48 9.71
C GLU A 81 -8.89 -2.58 11.13
N HIS A 82 -8.04 -2.23 12.12
CA HIS A 82 -8.44 -2.11 13.52
C HIS A 82 -9.17 -3.36 14.04
N CYS A 83 -8.65 -4.55 13.72
CA CYS A 83 -9.18 -5.80 14.23
C CYS A 83 -8.96 -5.88 15.75
N GLU A 84 -9.98 -6.30 16.48
CA GLU A 84 -10.06 -6.19 17.94
C GLU A 84 -9.02 -7.03 18.68
N VAL A 85 -7.80 -6.57 18.81
CA VAL A 85 -6.85 -7.03 19.82
C VAL A 85 -6.00 -5.86 20.26
N ARG A 86 -6.38 -5.17 21.33
CA ARG A 86 -5.54 -4.13 21.95
C ARG A 86 -4.42 -4.81 22.73
N ARG A 87 -3.34 -5.17 22.06
CA ARG A 87 -2.08 -5.57 22.69
C ARG A 87 -1.07 -4.46 22.46
N GLU A 88 -0.39 -4.06 23.51
CA GLU A 88 0.69 -3.09 23.38
C GLU A 88 1.88 -3.75 22.71
N VAL A 89 2.56 -2.99 21.86
CA VAL A 89 3.82 -3.45 21.26
C VAL A 89 4.92 -3.27 22.30
N PRO A 90 5.60 -4.35 22.73
CA PRO A 90 6.69 -4.25 23.68
C PRO A 90 7.83 -3.35 23.19
N ASP A 91 8.47 -2.63 24.08
CA ASP A 91 9.56 -1.70 23.76
C ASP A 91 10.77 -2.37 23.09
N ASP A 92 11.07 -3.61 23.40
CA ASP A 92 12.12 -4.38 22.76
C ASP A 92 11.76 -4.73 21.31
N VAL A 93 10.50 -5.03 21.01
CA VAL A 93 10.01 -5.22 19.64
C VAL A 93 10.13 -3.92 18.83
N VAL A 94 9.71 -2.77 19.43
CA VAL A 94 9.85 -1.46 18.78
C VAL A 94 11.32 -1.14 18.48
N ARG A 95 12.24 -1.41 19.43
CA ARG A 95 13.67 -1.23 19.18
C ARG A 95 14.21 -2.21 18.16
N GLY A 96 13.73 -3.46 18.17
CA GLY A 96 14.15 -4.52 17.28
C GLY A 96 13.81 -4.31 15.81
N ILE A 97 12.78 -3.48 15.50
CA ILE A 97 12.36 -3.19 14.12
C ILE A 97 12.81 -1.80 13.63
N ALA A 98 13.48 -1.00 14.46
CA ALA A 98 13.82 0.41 14.18
C ALA A 98 14.78 0.61 12.99
N ASP A 99 15.49 -0.43 12.57
CA ASP A 99 16.31 -0.41 11.34
C ASP A 99 15.48 -0.39 10.07
N LEU A 100 14.29 -0.98 10.08
CA LEU A 100 13.34 -1.05 8.98
C LEU A 100 12.22 -0.02 9.11
N MET A 101 11.75 0.26 10.33
CA MET A 101 10.66 1.18 10.66
C MET A 101 11.17 2.18 11.70
N PRO A 102 11.82 3.28 11.29
CA PRO A 102 12.59 4.15 12.19
C PRO A 102 11.73 4.98 13.14
N ALA A 103 10.49 5.27 12.79
CA ALA A 103 9.59 6.08 13.61
C ALA A 103 8.77 5.20 14.57
N ARG A 104 8.95 5.36 15.89
CA ARG A 104 8.15 4.63 16.90
C ARG A 104 6.64 4.78 16.68
N GLY A 105 6.19 6.00 16.32
CA GLY A 105 4.79 6.26 16.03
C GLY A 105 4.26 5.43 14.85
N LEU A 106 5.09 5.20 13.83
CA LEU A 106 4.76 4.32 12.71
C LEU A 106 4.56 2.87 13.18
N VAL A 107 5.46 2.36 14.04
CA VAL A 107 5.34 0.99 14.57
C VAL A 107 4.01 0.78 15.30
N TYR A 108 3.63 1.72 16.17
CA TYR A 108 2.36 1.65 16.89
C TYR A 108 1.14 1.80 15.97
N HIS A 109 1.23 2.69 14.97
CA HIS A 109 0.17 2.88 13.98
C HIS A 109 -0.04 1.60 13.16
N GLU A 110 1.02 1.05 12.62
CA GLU A 110 0.98 -0.15 11.80
C GLU A 110 0.47 -1.38 12.57
N TRP A 111 0.86 -1.50 13.84
CA TRP A 111 0.31 -2.54 14.69
C TRP A 111 -1.20 -2.35 14.89
N SER A 112 -1.62 -1.16 15.35
CA SER A 112 -3.02 -0.91 15.72
C SER A 112 -3.97 -0.98 14.52
N THR A 113 -3.51 -0.55 13.34
CA THR A 113 -4.34 -0.48 12.14
C THR A 113 -4.34 -1.81 11.39
N HIS A 114 -3.18 -2.43 11.21
CA HIS A 114 -3.00 -3.56 10.31
C HIS A 114 -2.52 -4.83 11.03
N GLY A 115 -1.55 -4.70 11.92
CA GLY A 115 -0.93 -5.84 12.59
C GLY A 115 -1.92 -6.68 13.39
N THR A 116 -2.87 -6.02 14.08
CA THR A 116 -3.96 -6.69 14.82
C THR A 116 -4.79 -7.62 13.93
N CYS A 117 -4.87 -7.32 12.63
CA CYS A 117 -5.64 -8.12 11.67
C CYS A 117 -4.90 -9.38 11.20
N SER A 118 -3.60 -9.49 11.48
CA SER A 118 -2.81 -10.68 11.13
C SER A 118 -3.21 -11.93 11.94
N GLY A 119 -3.77 -11.74 13.14
CA GLY A 119 -4.04 -12.80 14.10
C GLY A 119 -2.79 -13.24 14.88
N LEU A 120 -1.67 -12.55 14.71
CA LEU A 120 -0.40 -12.81 15.40
C LEU A 120 -0.25 -11.94 16.64
N GLU A 121 0.70 -12.31 17.53
CA GLU A 121 1.18 -11.43 18.58
C GLU A 121 2.09 -10.34 18.00
N PRO A 122 2.28 -9.18 18.70
CA PRO A 122 3.13 -8.09 18.20
C PRO A 122 4.53 -8.54 17.78
N ALA A 123 5.20 -9.34 18.59
CA ALA A 123 6.55 -9.82 18.29
C ALA A 123 6.57 -10.71 17.03
N GLU A 124 5.60 -11.60 16.89
CA GLU A 124 5.48 -12.48 15.72
C GLU A 124 5.17 -11.70 14.44
N TYR A 125 4.29 -10.67 14.55
CA TYR A 125 3.97 -9.82 13.41
C TYR A 125 5.18 -9.03 12.92
N PHE A 126 5.94 -8.38 13.81
CA PHE A 126 7.12 -7.61 13.39
C PHE A 126 8.28 -8.50 12.94
N GLU A 127 8.38 -9.74 13.44
CA GLU A 127 9.29 -10.72 12.87
C GLU A 127 8.84 -11.16 11.46
N LEU A 128 7.53 -11.27 11.22
CA LEU A 128 7.00 -11.53 9.88
C LEU A 128 7.29 -10.37 8.93
N VAL A 129 7.16 -9.11 9.39
CA VAL A 129 7.56 -7.90 8.64
C VAL A 129 9.03 -7.98 8.24
N ARG A 130 9.92 -8.32 9.18
CA ARG A 130 11.35 -8.47 8.92
C ARG A 130 11.64 -9.54 7.87
N ARG A 131 11.02 -10.70 7.97
CA ARG A 131 11.16 -11.78 7.00
C ARG A 131 10.66 -11.38 5.62
N ALA A 132 9.51 -10.72 5.53
CA ALA A 132 8.95 -10.23 4.27
C ALA A 132 9.90 -9.25 3.58
N HIS A 133 10.53 -8.33 4.35
CA HIS A 133 11.50 -7.38 3.83
C HIS A 133 12.82 -8.07 3.42
N ALA A 134 13.31 -9.03 4.20
CA ALA A 134 14.60 -9.70 3.96
C ALA A 134 14.65 -10.44 2.61
N ASP A 135 13.50 -10.86 2.10
CA ASP A 135 13.37 -11.51 0.79
C ASP A 135 13.36 -10.52 -0.40
N ILE A 136 13.41 -9.20 -0.12
CA ILE A 136 13.34 -8.16 -1.15
C ILE A 136 14.67 -7.41 -1.26
N VAL A 137 15.26 -7.47 -2.45
CA VAL A 137 16.46 -6.71 -2.80
C VAL A 137 16.05 -5.34 -3.34
N ILE A 138 16.47 -4.27 -2.68
CA ILE A 138 16.32 -2.91 -3.19
C ILE A 138 17.26 -2.73 -4.41
N PRO A 139 16.74 -2.33 -5.59
CA PRO A 139 17.58 -2.18 -6.78
C PRO A 139 18.70 -1.17 -6.56
N GLN A 140 19.93 -1.50 -7.00
CA GLN A 140 21.11 -0.68 -6.80
C GLN A 140 20.93 0.80 -7.18
N PRO A 141 20.31 1.17 -8.34
CA PRO A 141 20.09 2.58 -8.67
C PRO A 141 19.16 3.32 -7.71
N LEU A 142 18.34 2.60 -6.94
CA LEU A 142 17.38 3.14 -5.98
C LEU A 142 17.82 2.93 -4.52
N SER A 143 18.94 2.27 -4.28
CA SER A 143 19.40 1.99 -2.91
C SER A 143 19.98 3.21 -2.23
N SER A 144 20.70 4.07 -2.98
CA SER A 144 21.32 5.30 -2.46
C SER A 144 21.63 6.30 -3.58
N PRO A 145 20.62 6.88 -4.25
CA PRO A 145 20.86 7.86 -5.28
C PRO A 145 21.47 9.13 -4.69
N ALA A 146 22.63 9.55 -5.24
CA ALA A 146 23.32 10.76 -4.80
C ALA A 146 22.65 12.05 -5.34
N GLN A 147 21.88 11.94 -6.42
CA GLN A 147 21.13 13.01 -7.05
C GLN A 147 19.66 12.58 -7.24
N ALA A 148 18.80 13.56 -7.48
CA ALA A 148 17.42 13.24 -7.83
C ALA A 148 17.38 12.47 -9.16
N LEU A 149 16.59 11.42 -9.22
CA LEU A 149 16.30 10.69 -10.43
C LEU A 149 14.91 11.06 -10.93
N GLU A 150 14.73 11.05 -12.24
CA GLU A 150 13.43 11.13 -12.89
C GLU A 150 13.23 9.86 -13.71
N LEU A 151 12.28 9.04 -13.30
CA LEU A 151 12.01 7.75 -13.92
C LEU A 151 10.51 7.55 -14.18
N ALA A 152 10.19 6.87 -15.26
CA ALA A 152 8.83 6.36 -15.42
C ALA A 152 8.50 5.36 -14.30
N PRO A 153 7.28 5.33 -13.75
CA PRO A 153 6.87 4.31 -12.76
C PRO A 153 7.13 2.88 -13.21
N ALA A 154 6.96 2.63 -14.52
CA ALA A 154 7.29 1.33 -15.12
C ALA A 154 8.79 0.99 -14.97
N ALA A 155 9.69 1.96 -15.16
CA ALA A 155 11.13 1.74 -15.01
C ALA A 155 11.53 1.44 -13.55
N VAL A 156 10.87 2.07 -12.57
CA VAL A 156 11.02 1.72 -11.14
C VAL A 156 10.59 0.28 -10.91
N LYS A 157 9.41 -0.09 -11.39
CA LYS A 157 8.89 -1.46 -11.29
C LYS A 157 9.84 -2.47 -11.93
N ASP A 158 10.31 -2.22 -13.14
CA ASP A 158 11.23 -3.09 -13.86
C ASP A 158 12.57 -3.26 -13.13
N ALA A 159 13.05 -2.21 -12.45
CA ALA A 159 14.23 -2.29 -11.62
C ALA A 159 14.03 -3.29 -10.47
N PHE A 160 12.87 -3.22 -9.77
CA PHE A 160 12.52 -4.19 -8.73
C PHE A 160 12.40 -5.62 -9.28
N LEU A 161 11.76 -5.80 -10.43
CA LEU A 161 11.62 -7.13 -11.06
C LEU A 161 12.98 -7.72 -11.43
N ARG A 162 13.90 -6.93 -11.98
CA ARG A 162 15.26 -7.39 -12.30
C ARG A 162 16.07 -7.77 -11.07
N ALA A 163 15.96 -7.01 -9.99
CA ALA A 163 16.67 -7.27 -8.74
C ALA A 163 16.09 -8.47 -7.97
N ASN A 164 14.82 -8.83 -8.25
CA ASN A 164 14.06 -9.86 -7.54
C ASN A 164 13.40 -10.83 -8.52
N PRO A 165 14.12 -11.84 -9.06
CA PRO A 165 13.59 -12.72 -10.11
C PRO A 165 12.36 -13.56 -9.72
N ARG A 166 12.06 -13.67 -8.43
CA ARG A 166 10.84 -14.34 -7.93
C ARG A 166 9.59 -13.48 -8.07
N LEU A 167 9.74 -12.13 -8.17
CA LEU A 167 8.61 -11.22 -8.35
C LEU A 167 8.06 -11.31 -9.78
N GLN A 168 6.75 -11.16 -9.89
CA GLN A 168 6.06 -11.12 -11.18
C GLN A 168 5.55 -9.70 -11.47
N PRO A 169 5.32 -9.33 -12.75
CA PRO A 169 4.85 -8.00 -13.09
C PRO A 169 3.59 -7.55 -12.37
N ARG A 170 2.71 -8.48 -12.01
CA ARG A 170 1.46 -8.16 -11.29
C ARG A 170 1.59 -8.19 -9.77
N SER A 171 2.73 -8.65 -9.24
CA SER A 171 2.98 -8.62 -7.79
C SER A 171 3.54 -7.30 -7.29
N VAL A 172 3.91 -6.37 -8.18
CA VAL A 172 4.55 -5.09 -7.83
C VAL A 172 3.72 -3.90 -8.31
N VAL A 173 3.42 -2.98 -7.41
CA VAL A 173 2.71 -1.72 -7.68
C VAL A 173 3.59 -0.55 -7.25
N VAL A 174 3.79 0.42 -8.13
CA VAL A 174 4.48 1.67 -7.83
C VAL A 174 3.44 2.76 -7.62
N THR A 175 3.51 3.47 -6.50
CA THR A 175 2.62 4.58 -6.16
C THR A 175 3.37 5.91 -6.16
N CYS A 176 2.67 7.02 -6.33
CA CYS A 176 3.26 8.35 -6.33
C CYS A 176 2.35 9.39 -5.66
N THR A 177 2.95 10.51 -5.25
CA THR A 177 2.27 11.65 -4.67
C THR A 177 2.44 12.89 -5.54
N GLY A 178 1.54 13.86 -5.39
CA GLY A 178 1.57 15.13 -6.11
C GLY A 178 1.00 15.00 -7.52
N GLN A 179 0.33 16.07 -7.97
CA GLN A 179 -0.20 16.15 -9.34
C GLN A 179 0.79 16.88 -10.26
N ASP A 180 1.31 18.02 -9.82
CA ASP A 180 2.19 18.87 -10.63
C ASP A 180 3.66 18.40 -10.64
N ALA A 181 4.12 17.80 -9.55
CA ALA A 181 5.47 17.23 -9.40
C ALA A 181 5.40 15.86 -8.73
N PRO A 182 4.96 14.83 -9.45
CA PRO A 182 4.77 13.51 -8.87
C PRO A 182 6.10 12.94 -8.36
N ARG A 183 6.08 12.45 -7.11
CA ARG A 183 7.24 11.82 -6.48
C ARG A 183 6.94 10.36 -6.20
N LEU A 184 7.96 9.53 -6.32
CA LEU A 184 7.88 8.15 -5.87
C LEU A 184 7.44 8.15 -4.40
N ARG A 185 6.30 7.52 -4.12
CA ARG A 185 5.79 7.38 -2.76
C ARG A 185 6.18 6.03 -2.19
N GLU A 186 5.68 4.96 -2.80
CA GLU A 186 5.87 3.60 -2.30
C GLU A 186 6.01 2.61 -3.44
N VAL A 187 6.65 1.49 -3.10
CA VAL A 187 6.60 0.26 -3.88
C VAL A 187 5.88 -0.78 -3.03
N HIS A 188 4.74 -1.26 -3.52
CA HIS A 188 3.97 -2.30 -2.88
C HIS A 188 4.28 -3.65 -3.52
N ILE A 189 4.43 -4.68 -2.69
CA ILE A 189 4.69 -6.05 -3.11
C ILE A 189 3.63 -6.95 -2.50
N CYS A 190 2.87 -7.65 -3.33
CA CYS A 190 1.83 -8.56 -2.90
C CYS A 190 2.41 -9.96 -2.67
N LEU A 191 2.16 -10.51 -1.47
CA LEU A 191 2.69 -11.76 -0.98
C LEU A 191 1.55 -12.64 -0.47
N ASP A 192 1.58 -13.94 -0.74
CA ASP A 192 0.66 -14.86 -0.11
C ASP A 192 0.92 -14.95 1.41
N ARG A 193 0.12 -15.72 2.15
CA ARG A 193 0.29 -15.87 3.60
C ARG A 193 1.59 -16.55 4.01
N ASN A 194 2.30 -17.18 3.06
CA ASN A 194 3.63 -17.78 3.24
C ASN A 194 4.76 -16.89 2.71
N LEU A 195 4.49 -15.59 2.47
CA LEU A 195 5.41 -14.59 1.94
C LEU A 195 5.94 -14.90 0.53
N ARG A 196 5.24 -15.71 -0.26
CA ARG A 196 5.58 -15.93 -1.68
C ARG A 196 4.91 -14.87 -2.54
N PRO A 197 5.61 -14.33 -3.56
CA PRO A 197 5.01 -13.36 -4.48
C PRO A 197 3.73 -13.89 -5.13
N ARG A 198 2.71 -13.04 -5.17
CA ARG A 198 1.45 -13.31 -5.84
C ARG A 198 0.95 -12.07 -6.60
N ASP A 199 0.02 -12.25 -7.52
CA ASP A 199 -0.67 -11.12 -8.17
C ASP A 199 -1.39 -10.26 -7.12
N CYS A 200 -1.23 -8.95 -7.25
CA CYS A 200 -2.00 -7.99 -6.46
C CYS A 200 -3.48 -8.01 -6.88
N SER A 201 -4.36 -7.85 -5.90
CA SER A 201 -5.79 -7.71 -6.18
C SER A 201 -6.10 -6.46 -7.01
N PRO A 202 -7.24 -6.40 -7.70
CA PRO A 202 -7.68 -5.18 -8.39
C PRO A 202 -7.76 -3.96 -7.46
N GLY A 203 -8.00 -4.19 -6.16
CA GLY A 203 -8.02 -3.14 -5.15
C GLY A 203 -6.66 -2.50 -4.94
N ALA A 204 -5.63 -3.28 -4.73
CA ALA A 204 -4.25 -2.83 -4.59
C ALA A 204 -3.74 -2.14 -5.88
N MET A 205 -4.14 -2.64 -7.04
CA MET A 205 -3.76 -2.06 -8.33
C MET A 205 -4.36 -0.66 -8.59
N ARG A 206 -5.41 -0.23 -7.85
CA ARG A 206 -5.99 1.11 -8.02
C ARG A 206 -5.04 2.24 -7.58
N GLY A 207 -4.11 1.97 -6.69
CA GLY A 207 -3.09 2.91 -6.22
C GLY A 207 -1.94 3.13 -7.20
N VAL A 208 -1.93 2.48 -8.38
CA VAL A 208 -0.84 2.57 -9.34
C VAL A 208 -0.61 4.01 -9.79
N CYS A 209 0.65 4.44 -9.79
CA CYS A 209 1.05 5.75 -10.29
C CYS A 209 0.80 5.85 -11.81
N LYS A 210 0.03 6.87 -12.22
CA LYS A 210 -0.34 7.14 -13.63
C LYS A 210 0.46 8.27 -14.25
N ALA A 211 1.35 8.89 -13.48
CA ALA A 211 2.23 9.93 -14.01
C ALA A 211 3.19 9.35 -15.05
N PRO A 212 3.58 10.12 -16.10
CA PRO A 212 4.56 9.65 -17.07
C PRO A 212 5.94 9.45 -16.44
N GLN A 213 6.29 10.30 -15.46
CA GLN A 213 7.54 10.24 -14.71
C GLN A 213 7.30 10.57 -13.25
N VAL A 214 8.16 10.09 -12.38
CA VAL A 214 8.20 10.44 -10.95
C VAL A 214 9.60 10.91 -10.58
N ILE A 215 9.64 11.92 -9.72
CA ILE A 215 10.86 12.39 -9.09
C ILE A 215 11.17 11.47 -7.91
N ILE A 216 12.41 11.02 -7.83
CA ILE A 216 12.96 10.23 -6.71
C ILE A 216 14.02 11.12 -6.06
N PRO A 217 13.66 11.86 -4.98
CA PRO A 217 14.62 12.72 -4.28
C PRO A 217 15.81 11.91 -3.75
N PRO A 218 17.03 12.48 -3.69
CA PRO A 218 18.18 11.79 -3.12
C PRO A 218 18.04 11.61 -1.60
N ILE A 219 18.75 10.64 -1.06
CA ILE A 219 18.90 10.48 0.39
C ILE A 219 19.77 11.64 0.92
N ARG A 220 19.23 12.42 1.86
CA ARG A 220 19.88 13.62 2.42
C ARG A 220 20.07 13.49 3.92
#